data_173c2a07e092847579f91d2f0e3c6906
#
_entry.id   173c2a07e092847579f91d2f0e3c6906
#
_cell.length_a   1.000
_cell.length_b   1.000
_cell.length_c   1.000
_cell.angle_alpha   90.00
_cell.angle_beta   90.00
_cell.angle_gamma   90.00
#
_symmetry.space_group_name_H-M   'P 1'
#
loop_
_entity.id
_entity.type
_entity.pdbx_description
1 polymer ?
#
loop_
_entity_poly.entity_id
_entity_poly.type
_entity_poly.pdbx_seq_one_letter_code
_entity_poly.pdbx_strand_id
1 'polypeptide(L)'
;ALVNGNDQQQIRALARVQGDIQDGMSLHDMIGKGVLVITIAPTEGERYQGVIGLDKPTITECLEDYFVRSEQLQTQLIIRTGEYEGKPVAAGMLLQIMPDGQGTPEDFEHLPTLAATVKDEELFGLPAEELLYRLYHEEVVEVFEPQSVSFFCGCSSERSGAALLLIPEAEIDEILEEHKGSIDMQCECCGTHYFFNKEAIDKLKQAQ
;
A
#
# COMPACT_ATOMS: atom_id res chain seq x y z
N ALA A 1 2.37 5.86 7.03
CA ALA A 1 2.52 5.16 5.77
C ALA A 1 1.36 5.49 4.83
N LEU A 2 1.62 5.50 3.54
CA LEU A 2 0.62 5.72 2.48
C LEU A 2 0.86 4.70 1.38
N VAL A 3 -0.20 4.01 0.95
CA VAL A 3 -0.17 3.10 -0.20
C VAL A 3 -1.28 3.52 -1.15
N ASN A 4 -0.97 3.63 -2.43
CA ASN A 4 -1.94 3.88 -3.48
C ASN A 4 -1.83 2.79 -4.54
N GLY A 5 -2.95 2.32 -5.03
CA GLY A 5 -3.05 1.41 -6.16
C GLY A 5 -4.19 1.82 -7.08
N ASN A 6 -4.18 1.31 -8.31
CA ASN A 6 -5.26 1.49 -9.27
C ASN A 6 -5.63 0.16 -9.95
N ASP A 7 -6.66 0.18 -10.77
CA ASP A 7 -7.18 -0.95 -11.55
C ASP A 7 -6.25 -1.46 -12.67
N GLN A 8 -5.19 -0.71 -12.96
CA GLN A 8 -4.14 -1.10 -13.92
C GLN A 8 -2.98 -1.83 -13.23
N GLN A 9 -3.16 -2.31 -11.99
CA GLN A 9 -2.13 -2.97 -11.18
C GLN A 9 -0.88 -2.09 -10.97
N GLN A 10 -1.08 -0.78 -10.90
CA GLN A 10 -0.01 0.18 -10.61
C GLN A 10 -0.08 0.57 -9.14
N ILE A 11 1.05 0.47 -8.46
CA ILE A 11 1.14 0.77 -7.03
C ILE A 11 2.27 1.76 -6.72
N ARG A 12 2.09 2.51 -5.65
CA ARG A 12 3.16 3.25 -4.98
C ARG A 12 2.94 3.23 -3.49
N ALA A 13 4.02 3.25 -2.73
CA ALA A 13 3.99 3.33 -1.28
C ALA A 13 5.02 4.31 -0.75
N LEU A 14 4.73 4.89 0.41
CA LEU A 14 5.63 5.74 1.17
C LEU A 14 5.43 5.43 2.65
N ALA A 15 6.53 5.23 3.37
CA ALA A 15 6.54 5.17 4.82
C ALA A 15 7.47 6.25 5.38
N ARG A 16 7.01 7.03 6.35
CA ARG A 16 7.83 7.95 7.13
C ARG A 16 8.03 7.36 8.52
N VAL A 17 9.27 7.25 8.92
CA VAL A 17 9.66 6.74 10.23
C VAL A 17 10.15 7.91 11.07
N GLN A 18 9.63 8.01 12.30
CA GLN A 18 10.09 8.98 13.29
C GLN A 18 10.70 8.18 14.45
N GLY A 19 12.01 8.30 14.63
CA GLY A 19 12.77 7.53 15.62
C GLY A 19 13.39 6.25 15.07
N ASP A 20 13.99 5.46 15.94
CA ASP A 20 14.69 4.23 15.59
C ASP A 20 13.73 3.04 15.66
N ILE A 21 13.58 2.32 14.55
CA ILE A 21 12.88 1.03 14.52
C ILE A 21 13.90 -0.06 14.84
N GLN A 22 13.56 -0.91 15.81
CA GLN A 22 14.37 -2.06 16.21
C GLN A 22 13.68 -3.37 15.85
N ASP A 23 14.45 -4.40 15.60
CA ASP A 23 13.91 -5.74 15.36
C ASP A 23 13.08 -6.21 16.56
N GLY A 24 11.92 -6.79 16.27
CA GLY A 24 11.01 -7.32 17.28
C GLY A 24 10.06 -6.29 17.92
N MET A 25 10.07 -5.04 17.48
CA MET A 25 9.05 -4.06 17.89
C MET A 25 7.67 -4.50 17.45
N SER A 26 6.68 -4.40 18.34
CA SER A 26 5.28 -4.63 17.99
C SER A 26 4.71 -3.50 17.14
N LEU A 27 3.60 -3.75 16.46
CA LEU A 27 2.87 -2.70 15.74
C LEU A 27 2.55 -1.50 16.65
N HIS A 28 2.16 -1.77 17.90
CA HIS A 28 1.87 -0.73 18.87
C HIS A 28 3.10 0.11 19.25
N ASP A 29 4.28 -0.51 19.35
CA ASP A 29 5.52 0.20 19.66
C ASP A 29 5.94 1.11 18.51
N MET A 30 5.71 0.68 17.26
CA MET A 30 6.04 1.45 16.05
C MET A 30 5.08 2.59 15.76
N ILE A 31 3.77 2.38 15.96
CA ILE A 31 2.72 3.31 15.48
C ILE A 31 1.95 3.95 16.66
N GLY A 32 2.01 3.35 17.86
CA GLY A 32 1.21 3.77 19.00
C GLY A 32 -0.29 3.51 18.76
N LYS A 33 -1.13 4.47 19.12
CA LYS A 33 -2.57 4.45 18.84
C LYS A 33 -2.80 5.00 17.43
N GLY A 34 -2.63 4.13 16.45
CA GLY A 34 -2.81 4.48 15.03
C GLY A 34 -4.18 4.09 14.49
N VAL A 35 -4.48 4.62 13.31
CA VAL A 35 -5.62 4.19 12.48
C VAL A 35 -5.15 3.91 11.06
N LEU A 36 -5.76 2.92 10.44
CA LEU A 36 -5.65 2.67 9.01
C LEU A 36 -6.91 3.18 8.33
N VAL A 37 -6.74 3.99 7.30
CA VAL A 37 -7.85 4.51 6.48
C VAL A 37 -7.75 3.88 5.10
N ILE A 38 -8.78 3.12 4.73
CA ILE A 38 -8.92 2.54 3.38
C ILE A 38 -9.88 3.41 2.61
N THR A 39 -9.43 3.90 1.45
CA THR A 39 -10.26 4.72 0.57
C THR A 39 -10.37 4.05 -0.79
N ILE A 40 -11.58 3.77 -1.22
CA ILE A 40 -11.90 3.31 -2.56
C ILE A 40 -12.55 4.48 -3.30
N ALA A 41 -11.94 4.88 -4.41
CA ALA A 41 -12.41 5.97 -5.24
C ALA A 41 -12.64 5.42 -6.66
N PRO A 42 -13.83 4.87 -6.96
CA PRO A 42 -14.13 4.36 -8.28
C PRO A 42 -14.15 5.51 -9.31
N THR A 43 -13.95 5.18 -10.58
CA THR A 43 -14.04 6.16 -11.69
C THR A 43 -15.45 6.72 -11.82
N GLU A 44 -16.46 5.87 -11.53
CA GLU A 44 -17.87 6.24 -11.48
C GLU A 44 -18.46 5.77 -10.16
N GLY A 45 -19.25 6.60 -9.51
CA GLY A 45 -19.90 6.30 -8.24
C GLY A 45 -19.32 7.09 -7.06
N GLU A 46 -19.79 6.76 -5.86
CA GLU A 46 -19.41 7.45 -4.64
C GLU A 46 -18.10 6.88 -4.07
N ARG A 47 -17.31 7.78 -3.49
CA ARG A 47 -16.09 7.42 -2.77
C ARG A 47 -16.46 6.74 -1.46
N TYR A 48 -15.92 5.55 -1.24
CA TYR A 48 -16.03 4.83 0.02
C TYR A 48 -14.77 5.02 0.88
N GLN A 49 -14.97 5.14 2.19
CA GLN A 49 -13.87 5.24 3.12
C GLN A 49 -14.17 4.43 4.39
N GLY A 50 -13.28 3.49 4.68
CA GLY A 50 -13.27 2.71 5.92
C GLY A 50 -12.15 3.18 6.85
N VAL A 51 -12.42 3.20 8.16
CA VAL A 51 -11.43 3.55 9.19
C VAL A 51 -11.31 2.40 10.16
N ILE A 52 -10.09 1.95 10.40
CA ILE A 52 -9.76 0.80 11.25
C ILE A 52 -8.80 1.25 12.35
N GLY A 53 -9.10 0.93 13.60
CA GLY A 53 -8.13 1.06 14.69
C GLY A 53 -7.00 0.04 14.54
N LEU A 54 -5.77 0.46 14.74
CA LEU A 54 -4.61 -0.45 14.79
C LEU A 54 -4.43 -0.95 16.23
N ASP A 55 -5.41 -1.70 16.72
CA ASP A 55 -5.50 -2.20 18.09
C ASP A 55 -5.21 -3.71 18.22
N LYS A 56 -4.90 -4.38 17.10
CA LYS A 56 -4.45 -5.78 17.06
C LYS A 56 -2.92 -5.86 17.09
N PRO A 57 -2.35 -7.02 17.40
CA PRO A 57 -0.90 -7.24 17.43
C PRO A 57 -0.20 -6.95 16.09
N THR A 58 -0.86 -7.25 14.98
CA THR A 58 -0.30 -7.10 13.63
C THR A 58 -1.23 -6.32 12.70
N ILE A 59 -0.68 -5.76 11.63
CA ILE A 59 -1.47 -5.09 10.60
C ILE A 59 -2.36 -6.06 9.82
N THR A 60 -1.92 -7.31 9.66
CA THR A 60 -2.73 -8.39 9.06
C THR A 60 -3.99 -8.65 9.86
N GLU A 61 -3.87 -8.83 11.17
CA GLU A 61 -5.05 -9.03 12.04
C GLU A 61 -5.99 -7.82 12.07
N CYS A 62 -5.46 -6.59 11.97
CA CYS A 62 -6.29 -5.40 11.85
C CYS A 62 -7.08 -5.40 10.52
N LEU A 63 -6.45 -5.80 9.41
CA LEU A 63 -7.09 -5.90 8.11
C LEU A 63 -8.12 -7.03 8.06
N GLU A 64 -7.81 -8.20 8.60
CA GLU A 64 -8.75 -9.33 8.72
C GLU A 64 -10.02 -8.92 9.49
N ASP A 65 -9.85 -8.25 10.63
CA ASP A 65 -10.96 -7.71 11.43
C ASP A 65 -11.82 -6.70 10.63
N TYR A 66 -11.18 -5.88 9.79
CA TYR A 66 -11.89 -4.97 8.88
C TYR A 66 -12.75 -5.73 7.87
N PHE A 67 -12.20 -6.73 7.18
CA PHE A 67 -12.96 -7.50 6.20
C PHE A 67 -14.15 -8.19 6.83
N VAL A 68 -13.99 -8.74 8.03
CA VAL A 68 -15.09 -9.38 8.76
C VAL A 68 -16.17 -8.36 9.16
N ARG A 69 -15.79 -7.20 9.71
CA ARG A 69 -16.76 -6.24 10.28
C ARG A 69 -17.39 -5.33 9.24
N SER A 70 -16.61 -4.90 8.26
CA SER A 70 -17.06 -3.90 7.27
C SER A 70 -17.57 -4.54 5.99
N GLU A 71 -16.92 -5.60 5.54
CA GLU A 71 -17.27 -6.28 4.27
C GLU A 71 -18.05 -7.58 4.50
N GLN A 72 -18.14 -8.06 5.75
CA GLN A 72 -18.76 -9.33 6.13
C GLN A 72 -18.13 -10.54 5.42
N LEU A 73 -16.87 -10.43 5.06
CA LEU A 73 -16.07 -11.45 4.39
C LEU A 73 -15.06 -12.04 5.36
N GLN A 74 -15.17 -13.34 5.63
CA GLN A 74 -14.11 -14.05 6.34
C GLN A 74 -12.86 -14.06 5.48
N THR A 75 -11.80 -13.48 6.00
CA THR A 75 -10.55 -13.27 5.28
C THR A 75 -9.37 -13.65 6.16
N GLN A 76 -8.40 -14.33 5.59
CA GLN A 76 -7.09 -14.54 6.20
C GLN A 76 -6.00 -13.95 5.31
N LEU A 77 -5.05 -13.28 5.92
CA LEU A 77 -3.91 -12.66 5.28
C LEU A 77 -2.61 -13.30 5.78
N ILE A 78 -1.75 -13.69 4.86
CA ILE A 78 -0.37 -14.07 5.13
C ILE A 78 0.50 -13.06 4.41
N ILE A 79 1.28 -12.27 5.15
CA ILE A 79 2.21 -11.29 4.58
C ILE A 79 3.59 -11.61 5.14
N ARG A 80 4.58 -11.69 4.26
CA ARG A 80 5.98 -11.90 4.60
C ARG A 80 6.85 -10.87 3.91
N THR A 81 7.85 -10.40 4.62
CA THR A 81 8.90 -9.53 4.09
C THR A 81 10.24 -10.12 4.50
N GLY A 82 11.24 -9.98 3.66
CA GLY A 82 12.56 -10.53 3.95
C GLY A 82 13.54 -10.30 2.82
N GLU A 83 14.52 -11.17 2.73
CA GLU A 83 15.51 -11.19 1.67
C GLU A 83 15.48 -12.56 0.96
N TYR A 84 15.44 -12.53 -0.36
CA TYR A 84 15.52 -13.72 -1.19
C TYR A 84 16.51 -13.48 -2.33
N GLU A 85 17.49 -14.38 -2.50
CA GLU A 85 18.59 -14.25 -3.47
C GLU A 85 19.33 -12.90 -3.40
N GLY A 86 19.56 -12.38 -2.17
CA GLY A 86 20.28 -11.14 -1.94
C GLY A 86 19.48 -9.86 -2.29
N LYS A 87 18.15 -9.97 -2.42
CA LYS A 87 17.27 -8.83 -2.71
C LYS A 87 16.15 -8.75 -1.68
N PRO A 88 15.75 -7.53 -1.27
CA PRO A 88 14.59 -7.36 -0.43
C PRO A 88 13.33 -7.78 -1.20
N VAL A 89 12.50 -8.60 -0.56
CA VAL A 89 11.27 -9.13 -1.14
C VAL A 89 10.10 -8.96 -0.17
N ALA A 90 8.91 -8.88 -0.75
CA ALA A 90 7.67 -8.99 -0.02
C ALA A 90 6.71 -9.87 -0.82
N ALA A 91 6.02 -10.76 -0.13
CA ALA A 91 4.99 -11.60 -0.74
C ALA A 91 3.83 -11.79 0.23
N GLY A 92 2.69 -12.22 -0.29
CA GLY A 92 1.53 -12.48 0.53
C GLY A 92 0.51 -13.37 -0.17
N MET A 93 -0.35 -13.93 0.65
CA MET A 93 -1.50 -14.71 0.24
C MET A 93 -2.73 -14.17 0.96
N LEU A 94 -3.81 -14.04 0.24
CA LEU A 94 -5.12 -13.68 0.78
C LEU A 94 -6.08 -14.82 0.48
N LEU A 95 -6.72 -15.36 1.52
CA LEU A 95 -7.82 -16.30 1.42
C LEU A 95 -9.09 -15.59 1.87
N GLN A 96 -10.14 -15.73 1.08
CA GLN A 96 -11.41 -15.06 1.38
C GLN A 96 -12.58 -15.91 0.91
N ILE A 97 -13.62 -16.03 1.75
CA ILE A 97 -14.88 -16.65 1.32
C ILE A 97 -15.58 -15.71 0.36
N MET A 98 -15.97 -16.25 -0.79
CA MET A 98 -16.72 -15.47 -1.78
C MET A 98 -18.19 -15.32 -1.38
N PRO A 99 -18.83 -14.15 -1.63
CA PRO A 99 -20.22 -13.88 -1.24
C PRO A 99 -21.24 -14.81 -1.85
N ASP A 100 -20.95 -15.38 -3.01
CA ASP A 100 -21.90 -16.20 -3.80
C ASP A 100 -22.05 -17.64 -3.29
N GLY A 101 -21.62 -17.92 -2.05
CA GLY A 101 -21.83 -19.22 -1.41
C GLY A 101 -20.92 -20.33 -1.94
N GLN A 102 -19.83 -19.98 -2.59
CA GLN A 102 -18.76 -20.92 -2.90
C GLN A 102 -17.84 -21.02 -1.67
N GLY A 103 -17.87 -22.16 -1.03
CA GLY A 103 -17.16 -22.46 0.21
C GLY A 103 -18.09 -22.53 1.41
N THR A 104 -17.76 -23.43 2.31
CA THR A 104 -18.46 -23.65 3.57
C THR A 104 -17.67 -23.08 4.74
N PRO A 105 -18.27 -22.87 5.92
CA PRO A 105 -17.51 -22.53 7.13
C PRO A 105 -16.40 -23.54 7.45
N GLU A 106 -16.65 -24.84 7.16
CA GLU A 106 -15.66 -25.90 7.35
C GLU A 106 -14.45 -25.71 6.41
N ASP A 107 -14.67 -25.32 5.16
CA ASP A 107 -13.60 -25.02 4.22
C ASP A 107 -12.72 -23.87 4.73
N PHE A 108 -13.34 -22.86 5.34
CA PHE A 108 -12.59 -21.73 5.90
C PHE A 108 -11.87 -22.07 7.21
N GLU A 109 -12.18 -23.16 7.89
CA GLU A 109 -11.37 -23.67 9.01
C GLU A 109 -10.14 -24.46 8.51
N HIS A 110 -10.32 -25.21 7.43
CA HIS A 110 -9.32 -26.11 6.88
C HIS A 110 -8.27 -25.37 6.01
N LEU A 111 -8.72 -24.64 4.99
CA LEU A 111 -7.82 -24.01 4.03
C LEU A 111 -6.85 -22.98 4.64
N PRO A 112 -7.25 -22.13 5.59
CA PRO A 112 -6.35 -21.25 6.31
C PRO A 112 -5.29 -21.99 7.12
N THR A 113 -5.63 -23.14 7.70
CA THR A 113 -4.68 -23.98 8.44
C THR A 113 -3.59 -24.51 7.52
N LEU A 114 -3.93 -24.94 6.31
CA LEU A 114 -2.96 -25.33 5.29
C LEU A 114 -2.10 -24.14 4.86
N ALA A 115 -2.71 -23.00 4.57
CA ALA A 115 -1.99 -21.78 4.19
C ALA A 115 -0.97 -21.35 5.23
N ALA A 116 -1.29 -21.48 6.52
CA ALA A 116 -0.40 -21.12 7.61
C ALA A 116 0.89 -21.93 7.65
N THR A 117 0.95 -23.08 6.96
CA THR A 117 2.15 -23.93 6.87
C THR A 117 3.16 -23.44 5.83
N VAL A 118 2.82 -22.45 5.00
CA VAL A 118 3.71 -21.93 3.97
C VAL A 118 4.99 -21.37 4.58
N LYS A 119 6.12 -21.74 3.99
CA LYS A 119 7.43 -21.21 4.38
C LYS A 119 7.81 -20.00 3.56
N ASP A 120 8.67 -19.17 4.11
CA ASP A 120 9.12 -17.94 3.45
C ASP A 120 9.80 -18.24 2.10
N GLU A 121 10.65 -19.28 2.03
CA GLU A 121 11.33 -19.67 0.79
C GLU A 121 10.34 -20.15 -0.28
N GLU A 122 9.25 -20.78 0.11
CA GLU A 122 8.20 -21.20 -0.82
C GLU A 122 7.40 -20.02 -1.33
N LEU A 123 7.02 -19.12 -0.42
CA LEU A 123 6.23 -17.93 -0.77
C LEU A 123 7.02 -16.96 -1.65
N PHE A 124 8.33 -16.85 -1.45
CA PHE A 124 9.19 -15.97 -2.24
C PHE A 124 9.68 -16.59 -3.55
N GLY A 125 9.87 -17.90 -3.59
CA GLY A 125 10.62 -18.54 -4.68
C GLY A 125 9.80 -19.42 -5.60
N LEU A 126 8.61 -19.89 -5.21
CA LEU A 126 7.83 -20.79 -6.04
C LEU A 126 6.86 -20.04 -6.95
N PRO A 127 6.62 -20.53 -8.16
CA PRO A 127 5.47 -20.12 -8.97
C PRO A 127 4.16 -20.38 -8.22
N ALA A 128 3.15 -19.53 -8.44
CA ALA A 128 1.86 -19.61 -7.76
C ALA A 128 1.20 -21.00 -7.93
N GLU A 129 1.25 -21.58 -9.11
CA GLU A 129 0.71 -22.93 -9.39
C GLU A 129 1.35 -24.01 -8.51
N GLU A 130 2.69 -23.98 -8.39
CA GLU A 130 3.41 -24.96 -7.57
C GLU A 130 3.13 -24.76 -6.09
N LEU A 131 3.08 -23.51 -5.62
CA LEU A 131 2.73 -23.18 -4.24
C LEU A 131 1.33 -23.66 -3.89
N LEU A 132 0.34 -23.32 -4.71
CA LEU A 132 -1.05 -23.73 -4.51
C LEU A 132 -1.21 -25.24 -4.58
N TYR A 133 -0.52 -25.93 -5.48
CA TYR A 133 -0.54 -27.39 -5.54
C TYR A 133 0.04 -28.02 -4.26
N ARG A 134 1.13 -27.48 -3.69
CA ARG A 134 1.70 -27.99 -2.45
C ARG A 134 0.76 -27.84 -1.26
N LEU A 135 0.04 -26.73 -1.18
CA LEU A 135 -0.86 -26.43 -0.08
C LEU A 135 -2.21 -27.16 -0.23
N TYR A 136 -2.73 -27.27 -1.47
CA TYR A 136 -4.13 -27.61 -1.75
C TYR A 136 -4.29 -28.72 -2.80
N HIS A 137 -3.33 -29.69 -2.87
CA HIS A 137 -3.40 -30.77 -3.86
C HIS A 137 -4.59 -31.72 -3.71
N GLU A 138 -5.26 -31.71 -2.56
CA GLU A 138 -6.51 -32.47 -2.33
C GLU A 138 -7.76 -31.65 -2.72
N GLU A 139 -7.59 -30.37 -3.04
CA GLU A 139 -8.68 -29.46 -3.40
C GLU A 139 -8.76 -29.25 -4.92
N VAL A 140 -9.92 -28.79 -5.40
CA VAL A 140 -10.06 -28.36 -6.80
C VAL A 140 -9.63 -26.90 -6.92
N VAL A 141 -8.42 -26.68 -7.42
CA VAL A 141 -7.85 -25.35 -7.57
C VAL A 141 -7.88 -24.90 -9.03
N GLU A 142 -8.48 -23.76 -9.30
CA GLU A 142 -8.38 -23.06 -10.59
C GLU A 142 -7.38 -21.92 -10.48
N VAL A 143 -6.38 -21.92 -11.36
CA VAL A 143 -5.33 -20.87 -11.38
C VAL A 143 -5.55 -19.97 -12.59
N PHE A 144 -5.65 -18.67 -12.34
CA PHE A 144 -5.80 -17.67 -13.38
C PHE A 144 -4.45 -17.13 -13.84
N GLU A 145 -4.41 -16.57 -15.04
CA GLU A 145 -3.21 -15.92 -15.58
C GLU A 145 -2.73 -14.79 -14.65
N PRO A 146 -1.44 -14.74 -14.34
CA PRO A 146 -0.89 -13.73 -13.46
C PRO A 146 -0.95 -12.33 -14.08
N GLN A 147 -1.27 -11.34 -13.25
CA GLN A 147 -1.25 -9.94 -13.65
C GLN A 147 0.03 -9.27 -13.15
N SER A 148 0.70 -8.55 -14.05
CA SER A 148 1.91 -7.81 -13.70
C SER A 148 1.57 -6.59 -12.85
N VAL A 149 2.26 -6.44 -11.72
CA VAL A 149 2.18 -5.25 -10.88
C VAL A 149 3.38 -4.36 -11.19
N SER A 150 3.15 -3.05 -11.32
CA SER A 150 4.21 -2.09 -11.60
C SER A 150 4.18 -0.90 -10.64
N PHE A 151 5.36 -0.32 -10.42
CA PHE A 151 5.45 0.96 -9.71
C PHE A 151 5.03 2.09 -10.66
N PHE A 152 4.14 2.96 -10.16
CA PHE A 152 3.75 4.17 -10.88
C PHE A 152 3.62 5.35 -9.93
N CYS A 153 4.39 6.40 -10.16
CA CYS A 153 4.25 7.65 -9.43
C CYS A 153 3.57 8.69 -10.32
N GLY A 154 2.34 9.02 -10.00
CA GLY A 154 1.59 10.08 -10.68
C GLY A 154 1.99 11.49 -10.25
N CYS A 155 3.25 11.72 -9.79
CA CYS A 155 3.74 13.07 -9.55
C CYS A 155 4.00 13.80 -10.87
N SER A 156 3.85 15.11 -10.84
CA SER A 156 4.17 15.98 -11.96
C SER A 156 4.61 17.35 -11.45
N SER A 157 5.21 18.14 -12.33
CA SER A 157 5.58 19.52 -12.04
C SER A 157 4.37 20.36 -11.63
N GLU A 158 3.24 20.19 -12.33
CA GLU A 158 1.99 20.91 -12.06
C GLU A 158 1.44 20.57 -10.68
N ARG A 159 1.41 19.26 -10.32
CA ARG A 159 0.93 18.80 -9.02
C ARG A 159 1.83 19.25 -7.88
N SER A 160 3.13 19.20 -8.08
CA SER A 160 4.11 19.66 -7.08
C SER A 160 4.03 21.17 -6.92
N GLY A 161 3.95 21.90 -8.04
CA GLY A 161 3.81 23.36 -8.04
C GLY A 161 2.49 23.85 -7.43
N ALA A 162 1.40 23.08 -7.58
CA ALA A 162 0.12 23.44 -6.95
C ALA A 162 0.22 23.52 -5.41
N ALA A 163 1.11 22.77 -4.80
CA ALA A 163 1.36 22.86 -3.36
C ALA A 163 2.00 24.21 -2.97
N LEU A 164 2.83 24.80 -3.84
CA LEU A 164 3.43 26.11 -3.60
C LEU A 164 2.38 27.23 -3.63
N LEU A 165 1.31 27.06 -4.40
CA LEU A 165 0.26 28.06 -4.50
C LEU A 165 -0.58 28.21 -3.22
N LEU A 166 -0.44 27.27 -2.27
CA LEU A 166 -1.07 27.34 -0.95
C LEU A 166 -0.26 28.18 0.05
N ILE A 167 0.98 28.52 -0.30
CA ILE A 167 1.90 29.32 0.52
C ILE A 167 1.70 30.81 0.19
N PRO A 168 1.65 31.71 1.19
CA PRO A 168 1.60 33.15 0.95
C PRO A 168 2.75 33.63 0.07
N GLU A 169 2.48 34.61 -0.82
CA GLU A 169 3.46 35.09 -1.79
C GLU A 169 4.75 35.66 -1.14
N ALA A 170 4.58 36.37 -0.03
CA ALA A 170 5.72 36.91 0.72
C ALA A 170 6.66 35.81 1.24
N GLU A 171 6.10 34.69 1.69
CA GLU A 171 6.85 33.54 2.17
C GLU A 171 7.54 32.82 1.01
N ILE A 172 6.89 32.70 -0.15
CA ILE A 172 7.52 32.16 -1.36
C ILE A 172 8.71 33.02 -1.80
N ASP A 173 8.61 34.34 -1.73
CA ASP A 173 9.69 35.25 -2.10
C ASP A 173 10.87 35.10 -1.13
N GLU A 174 10.62 34.98 0.17
CA GLU A 174 11.66 34.69 1.17
C GLU A 174 12.36 33.35 0.89
N ILE A 175 11.60 32.29 0.61
CA ILE A 175 12.18 30.96 0.27
C ILE A 175 13.02 31.04 -1.01
N LEU A 176 12.55 31.77 -2.03
CA LEU A 176 13.32 31.96 -3.26
C LEU A 176 14.63 32.71 -3.02
N GLU A 177 14.63 33.73 -2.17
CA GLU A 177 15.85 34.45 -1.80
C GLU A 177 16.86 33.56 -1.06
N GLU A 178 16.39 32.79 -0.08
CA GLU A 178 17.23 31.84 0.67
C GLU A 178 17.83 30.75 -0.24
N HIS A 179 17.06 30.26 -1.22
CA HIS A 179 17.44 29.19 -2.13
C HIS A 179 17.96 29.67 -3.51
N LYS A 180 18.52 30.90 -3.58
CA LYS A 180 19.16 31.46 -4.79
C LYS A 180 18.25 31.51 -6.02
N GLY A 181 16.97 31.75 -5.81
CA GLY A 181 15.97 31.95 -6.86
C GLY A 181 15.29 30.69 -7.39
N SER A 182 15.49 29.53 -6.77
CA SER A 182 14.83 28.28 -7.18
C SER A 182 14.45 27.43 -5.98
N ILE A 183 13.20 27.01 -5.92
CA ILE A 183 12.68 26.07 -4.93
C ILE A 183 12.81 24.66 -5.52
N ASP A 184 13.51 23.75 -4.83
CA ASP A 184 13.62 22.35 -5.16
C ASP A 184 12.58 21.55 -4.36
N MET A 185 11.66 20.89 -5.06
CA MET A 185 10.66 20.01 -4.49
C MET A 185 10.92 18.57 -4.92
N GLN A 186 11.30 17.73 -3.98
CA GLN A 186 11.52 16.31 -4.24
C GLN A 186 10.25 15.50 -3.96
N CYS A 187 9.85 14.66 -4.91
CA CYS A 187 8.77 13.70 -4.70
C CYS A 187 9.24 12.60 -3.73
N GLU A 188 8.58 12.47 -2.59
CA GLU A 188 8.93 11.48 -1.57
C GLU A 188 8.73 10.03 -2.01
N CYS A 189 7.85 9.77 -3.01
CA CYS A 189 7.59 8.42 -3.49
C CYS A 189 8.60 7.91 -4.52
N CYS A 190 9.09 8.77 -5.43
CA CYS A 190 9.97 8.35 -6.53
C CYS A 190 11.31 9.10 -6.58
N GLY A 191 11.51 10.08 -5.70
CA GLY A 191 12.74 10.87 -5.65
C GLY A 191 12.91 11.89 -6.78
N THR A 192 11.94 12.05 -7.69
CA THR A 192 12.03 13.03 -8.77
C THR A 192 12.05 14.44 -8.21
N HIS A 193 12.95 15.27 -8.71
CA HIS A 193 13.10 16.67 -8.35
C HIS A 193 12.35 17.56 -9.34
N TYR A 194 11.66 18.57 -8.81
CA TYR A 194 10.96 19.62 -9.56
C TYR A 194 11.46 20.98 -9.09
N PHE A 195 11.95 21.78 -10.00
CA PHE A 195 12.54 23.08 -9.72
C PHE A 195 11.61 24.20 -10.14
N PHE A 196 11.31 25.12 -9.22
CA PHE A 196 10.42 26.23 -9.44
C PHE A 196 11.13 27.56 -9.18
N ASN A 197 11.35 28.33 -10.22
CA ASN A 197 11.74 29.74 -10.11
C ASN A 197 10.50 30.64 -10.08
N LYS A 198 10.70 31.95 -9.87
CA LYS A 198 9.59 32.91 -9.79
C LYS A 198 8.69 32.85 -11.03
N GLU A 199 9.27 32.78 -12.23
CA GLU A 199 8.50 32.72 -13.48
C GLU A 199 7.64 31.45 -13.60
N ALA A 200 8.15 30.32 -13.14
CA ALA A 200 7.41 29.05 -13.14
C ALA A 200 6.21 29.13 -12.18
N ILE A 201 6.40 29.71 -11.00
CA ILE A 201 5.33 29.90 -10.01
C ILE A 201 4.27 30.88 -10.54
N ASP A 202 4.67 31.98 -11.16
CA ASP A 202 3.75 32.95 -11.74
C ASP A 202 2.90 32.34 -12.89
N LYS A 203 3.50 31.47 -13.71
CA LYS A 203 2.77 30.71 -14.73
C LYS A 203 1.75 29.76 -14.12
N LEU A 204 2.07 29.08 -13.03
CA LEU A 204 1.13 28.21 -12.33
C LEU A 204 -0.06 28.99 -11.76
N LYS A 205 0.16 30.23 -11.25
CA LYS A 205 -0.92 31.11 -10.79
C LYS A 205 -1.87 31.52 -11.91
N GLN A 206 -1.35 31.69 -13.14
CA GLN A 206 -2.15 32.11 -14.30
C GLN A 206 -2.95 30.97 -14.94
N ALA A 207 -2.56 29.71 -14.66
CA ALA A 207 -3.19 28.51 -15.22
C ALA A 207 -4.37 27.96 -14.38
N GLN A 208 -4.66 28.57 -13.22
CA GLN A 208 -5.83 28.30 -12.39
C GLN A 208 -6.99 29.22 -12.74
#